data_473ad7035971283f391bf9187ef2826c
#
_entry.id   473ad7035971283f391bf9187ef2826c
#
_cell.length_a   1.000
_cell.length_b   1.000
_cell.length_c   1.000
_cell.angle_alpha   90.00
_cell.angle_beta   90.00
_cell.angle_gamma   90.00
#
_symmetry.space_group_name_H-M   'P 1'
#
loop_
_entity.id
_entity.type
_entity.pdbx_description
1 polymer ?
#
loop_
_entity_poly.entity_id
_entity_poly.type
_entity_poly.pdbx_seq_one_letter_code
_entity_poly.pdbx_strand_id
1 'polypeptide(L)'
;MDISEIKGLLADEDPQCRLRGLVALREYGPEQAVPLLIAQRKDSAFLVRSFVAMGLGRKRNDEAYDTLLAMLPDEPDNNVQAEIANSLGLYGAQSVERLVALFDENEHWLVRRSILAILPELERPRQLLKVALKALEDQDLTIVQAGISTLGMLADTVAEAAALEALLPFLRSESWRSRMALAYALKSFDLEAARTALAELRRDSHHKVVAAALEDLLPAE
;
A
#
# COMPACT_ATOMS: atom_id res chain seq x y z
N MET A 1 -22.82 4.18 23.56
CA MET A 1 -22.58 2.81 24.05
C MET A 1 -21.48 2.90 25.09
N ASP A 2 -21.69 2.42 26.28
CA ASP A 2 -20.66 2.47 27.33
C ASP A 2 -19.65 1.33 27.25
N ILE A 3 -18.55 1.39 28.01
CA ILE A 3 -17.48 0.39 27.98
C ILE A 3 -17.97 -0.99 28.45
N SER A 4 -18.95 -1.08 29.34
CA SER A 4 -19.50 -2.34 29.82
C SER A 4 -20.29 -3.05 28.71
N GLU A 5 -21.12 -2.30 28.00
CA GLU A 5 -21.87 -2.78 26.83
C GLU A 5 -20.91 -3.23 25.72
N ILE A 6 -19.82 -2.47 25.46
CA ILE A 6 -18.81 -2.85 24.48
C ILE A 6 -18.14 -4.16 24.86
N LYS A 7 -17.73 -4.33 26.12
CA LYS A 7 -17.14 -5.59 26.61
C LYS A 7 -18.10 -6.78 26.46
N GLY A 8 -19.40 -6.57 26.67
CA GLY A 8 -20.42 -7.58 26.41
C GLY A 8 -20.45 -8.01 24.94
N LEU A 9 -20.45 -7.03 24.02
CA LEU A 9 -20.41 -7.30 22.59
C LEU A 9 -19.12 -8.02 22.15
N LEU A 10 -17.97 -7.64 22.71
CA LEU A 10 -16.68 -8.27 22.38
C LEU A 10 -16.56 -9.71 22.87
N ALA A 11 -17.37 -10.12 23.85
CA ALA A 11 -17.42 -11.47 24.37
C ALA A 11 -18.50 -12.35 23.71
N ASP A 12 -19.30 -11.80 22.78
CA ASP A 12 -20.40 -12.50 22.14
C ASP A 12 -19.89 -13.61 21.19
N GLU A 13 -20.64 -14.70 21.06
CA GLU A 13 -20.33 -15.79 20.13
C GLU A 13 -20.44 -15.36 18.66
N ASP A 14 -21.36 -14.41 18.36
CA ASP A 14 -21.56 -13.88 17.02
C ASP A 14 -20.44 -12.88 16.64
N PRO A 15 -19.65 -13.14 15.58
CA PRO A 15 -18.65 -12.20 15.08
C PRO A 15 -19.22 -10.82 14.72
N GLN A 16 -20.49 -10.73 14.33
CA GLN A 16 -21.14 -9.44 14.02
C GLN A 16 -21.31 -8.58 15.27
N CYS A 17 -21.62 -9.19 16.41
CA CYS A 17 -21.65 -8.50 17.69
C CYS A 17 -20.25 -7.99 18.07
N ARG A 18 -19.22 -8.84 17.95
CA ARG A 18 -17.83 -8.45 18.22
C ARG A 18 -17.37 -7.29 17.31
N LEU A 19 -17.70 -7.33 16.03
CA LEU A 19 -17.42 -6.21 15.10
C LEU A 19 -18.09 -4.91 15.53
N ARG A 20 -19.36 -4.98 15.98
CA ARG A 20 -20.05 -3.79 16.52
C ARG A 20 -19.34 -3.22 17.74
N GLY A 21 -18.85 -4.08 18.64
CA GLY A 21 -18.04 -3.69 19.79
C GLY A 21 -16.74 -2.98 19.36
N LEU A 22 -16.00 -3.55 18.39
CA LEU A 22 -14.77 -2.94 17.85
C LEU A 22 -15.04 -1.58 17.21
N VAL A 23 -16.12 -1.46 16.42
CA VAL A 23 -16.51 -0.18 15.82
C VAL A 23 -16.81 0.88 16.87
N ALA A 24 -17.47 0.50 17.97
CA ALA A 24 -17.79 1.42 19.06
C ALA A 24 -16.53 1.93 19.79
N LEU A 25 -15.45 1.16 19.83
CA LEU A 25 -14.15 1.60 20.39
C LEU A 25 -13.53 2.80 19.64
N ARG A 26 -14.03 3.13 18.46
CA ARG A 26 -13.58 4.30 17.70
C ARG A 26 -13.71 5.59 18.50
N GLU A 27 -14.76 5.73 19.30
CA GLU A 27 -15.07 6.91 20.09
C GLU A 27 -14.24 7.03 21.39
N TYR A 28 -13.44 6.01 21.73
CA TYR A 28 -12.66 5.93 22.96
C TYR A 28 -11.18 6.25 22.72
N GLY A 29 -10.52 6.84 23.71
CA GLY A 29 -9.08 7.10 23.69
C GLY A 29 -8.23 5.82 23.69
N PRO A 30 -6.92 5.94 23.33
CA PRO A 30 -6.03 4.78 23.26
C PRO A 30 -6.00 3.95 24.54
N GLU A 31 -5.96 4.60 25.71
CA GLU A 31 -5.87 3.94 27.01
C GLU A 31 -7.02 2.97 27.29
N GLN A 32 -8.21 3.26 26.76
CA GLN A 32 -9.37 2.41 26.94
C GLN A 32 -9.56 1.43 25.78
N ALA A 33 -9.28 1.86 24.56
CA ALA A 33 -9.54 1.09 23.36
C ALA A 33 -8.46 0.04 23.09
N VAL A 34 -7.17 0.38 23.24
CA VAL A 34 -6.07 -0.51 22.85
C VAL A 34 -6.09 -1.84 23.61
N PRO A 35 -6.25 -1.91 24.94
CA PRO A 35 -6.33 -3.19 25.64
C PRO A 35 -7.48 -4.08 25.16
N LEU A 36 -8.63 -3.49 24.81
CA LEU A 36 -9.79 -4.23 24.32
C LEU A 36 -9.60 -4.73 22.89
N LEU A 37 -8.93 -3.93 22.03
CA LEU A 37 -8.52 -4.36 20.70
C LEU A 37 -7.52 -5.52 20.77
N ILE A 38 -6.49 -5.41 21.62
CA ILE A 38 -5.48 -6.45 21.80
C ILE A 38 -6.10 -7.77 22.27
N ALA A 39 -7.10 -7.73 23.14
CA ALA A 39 -7.79 -8.94 23.59
C ALA A 39 -8.44 -9.71 22.44
N GLN A 40 -8.82 -9.05 21.34
CA GLN A 40 -9.44 -9.65 20.15
C GLN A 40 -8.45 -10.00 19.02
N ARG A 41 -7.15 -9.78 19.18
CA ARG A 41 -6.14 -9.98 18.11
C ARG A 41 -6.02 -11.40 17.56
N LYS A 42 -6.48 -12.40 18.32
CA LYS A 42 -6.49 -13.83 17.95
C LYS A 42 -7.91 -14.37 17.72
N ASP A 43 -8.86 -13.49 17.40
CA ASP A 43 -10.23 -13.90 17.09
C ASP A 43 -10.27 -14.93 15.95
N SER A 44 -11.17 -15.91 16.03
CA SER A 44 -11.32 -16.93 14.99
C SER A 44 -11.76 -16.35 13.64
N ALA A 45 -12.56 -15.26 13.65
CA ALA A 45 -13.03 -14.59 12.44
C ALA A 45 -11.99 -13.61 11.92
N PHE A 46 -11.51 -13.83 10.68
CA PHE A 46 -10.51 -12.94 10.05
C PHE A 46 -10.98 -11.48 9.99
N LEU A 47 -12.26 -11.25 9.76
CA LEU A 47 -12.81 -9.90 9.69
C LEU A 47 -12.71 -9.17 11.04
N VAL A 48 -12.88 -9.86 12.15
CA VAL A 48 -12.66 -9.29 13.48
C VAL A 48 -11.20 -8.91 13.65
N ARG A 49 -10.26 -9.79 13.27
CA ARG A 49 -8.81 -9.47 13.29
C ARG A 49 -8.44 -8.30 12.40
N SER A 50 -9.05 -8.16 11.20
CA SER A 50 -8.86 -6.98 10.34
C SER A 50 -9.31 -5.69 11.03
N PHE A 51 -10.47 -5.70 11.69
CA PHE A 51 -10.95 -4.53 12.44
C PHE A 51 -10.08 -4.23 13.66
N VAL A 52 -9.51 -5.24 14.30
CA VAL A 52 -8.50 -5.04 15.35
C VAL A 52 -7.28 -4.32 14.79
N ALA A 53 -6.70 -4.80 13.68
CA ALA A 53 -5.56 -4.15 13.05
C ALA A 53 -5.86 -2.70 12.69
N MET A 54 -6.99 -2.44 12.04
CA MET A 54 -7.46 -1.07 11.71
C MET A 54 -7.60 -0.21 12.97
N GLY A 55 -8.17 -0.75 14.03
CA GLY A 55 -8.34 -0.04 15.30
C GLY A 55 -7.00 0.34 15.92
N LEU A 56 -6.05 -0.60 16.00
CA LEU A 56 -4.70 -0.38 16.51
C LEU A 56 -3.95 0.70 15.68
N GLY A 57 -4.06 0.64 14.35
CA GLY A 57 -3.47 1.65 13.47
C GLY A 57 -3.99 3.06 13.74
N ARG A 58 -5.28 3.21 14.04
CA ARG A 58 -5.89 4.52 14.33
C ARG A 58 -5.57 5.06 15.72
N LYS A 59 -5.35 4.19 16.71
CA LYS A 59 -5.05 4.60 18.09
C LYS A 59 -3.61 5.05 18.30
N ARG A 60 -2.66 4.53 17.53
CA ARG A 60 -1.26 5.00 17.37
C ARG A 60 -0.51 5.25 18.69
N ASN A 61 -0.47 4.26 19.57
CA ASN A 61 0.48 4.22 20.69
C ASN A 61 1.48 3.06 20.52
N ASP A 62 2.51 3.01 21.34
CA ASP A 62 3.60 2.02 21.23
C ASP A 62 3.07 0.59 21.40
N GLU A 63 2.17 0.35 22.36
CA GLU A 63 1.57 -0.96 22.60
C GLU A 63 0.77 -1.46 21.38
N ALA A 64 0.04 -0.57 20.71
CA ALA A 64 -0.69 -0.90 19.49
C ALA A 64 0.25 -1.21 18.32
N TYR A 65 1.36 -0.46 18.19
CA TYR A 65 2.40 -0.71 17.20
C TYR A 65 3.04 -2.09 17.39
N ASP A 66 3.50 -2.38 18.59
CA ASP A 66 4.11 -3.66 18.94
C ASP A 66 3.14 -4.84 18.72
N THR A 67 1.85 -4.62 19.00
CA THR A 67 0.81 -5.63 18.75
C THR A 67 0.63 -5.89 17.26
N LEU A 68 0.61 -4.83 16.40
CA LEU A 68 0.54 -5.01 14.95
C LEU A 68 1.73 -5.81 14.42
N LEU A 69 2.94 -5.52 14.91
CA LEU A 69 4.13 -6.30 14.56
C LEU A 69 4.03 -7.76 15.00
N ALA A 70 3.51 -8.01 16.21
CA ALA A 70 3.35 -9.35 16.75
C ALA A 70 2.24 -10.16 16.07
N MET A 71 1.28 -9.53 15.42
CA MET A 71 0.23 -10.22 14.66
C MET A 71 0.74 -10.81 13.33
N LEU A 72 1.71 -10.18 12.67
CA LEU A 72 2.15 -10.53 11.31
C LEU A 72 2.65 -11.98 11.16
N PRO A 73 3.54 -12.52 12.03
CA PRO A 73 4.12 -13.85 11.83
C PRO A 73 3.10 -14.99 11.89
N ASP A 74 2.05 -14.83 12.68
CA ASP A 74 1.04 -15.86 12.95
C ASP A 74 -0.24 -15.69 12.13
N GLU A 75 -0.34 -14.60 11.32
CA GLU A 75 -1.58 -14.28 10.59
C GLU A 75 -1.66 -15.02 9.25
N PRO A 76 -2.59 -15.99 9.09
CA PRO A 76 -2.71 -16.75 7.85
C PRO A 76 -3.51 -16.04 6.76
N ASP A 77 -4.32 -15.02 7.10
CA ASP A 77 -5.23 -14.37 6.16
C ASP A 77 -4.59 -13.13 5.53
N ASN A 78 -4.45 -13.13 4.20
CA ASN A 78 -3.82 -12.03 3.47
C ASN A 78 -4.61 -10.71 3.54
N ASN A 79 -5.93 -10.73 3.78
CA ASN A 79 -6.69 -9.50 4.00
C ASN A 79 -6.30 -8.85 5.32
N VAL A 80 -6.10 -9.67 6.36
CA VAL A 80 -5.64 -9.17 7.67
C VAL A 80 -4.20 -8.67 7.57
N GLN A 81 -3.32 -9.40 6.88
CA GLN A 81 -1.94 -8.94 6.67
C GLN A 81 -1.88 -7.62 5.88
N ALA A 82 -2.70 -7.46 4.85
CA ALA A 82 -2.82 -6.21 4.11
C ALA A 82 -3.33 -5.06 5.00
N GLU A 83 -4.31 -5.32 5.88
CA GLU A 83 -4.79 -4.32 6.83
C GLU A 83 -3.76 -3.98 7.91
N ILE A 84 -2.97 -4.96 8.37
CA ILE A 84 -1.83 -4.70 9.26
C ILE A 84 -0.81 -3.79 8.56
N ALA A 85 -0.48 -4.05 7.29
CA ALA A 85 0.42 -3.19 6.51
C ALA A 85 -0.13 -1.74 6.41
N ASN A 86 -1.42 -1.59 6.07
CA ASN A 86 -2.10 -0.29 6.04
C ASN A 86 -2.01 0.41 7.40
N SER A 87 -2.24 -0.31 8.47
CA SER A 87 -2.21 0.21 9.83
C SER A 87 -0.81 0.62 10.28
N LEU A 88 0.21 -0.17 9.93
CA LEU A 88 1.63 0.16 10.18
C LEU A 88 2.04 1.45 9.45
N GLY A 89 1.54 1.67 8.23
CA GLY A 89 1.79 2.90 7.49
C GLY A 89 1.40 4.17 8.26
N LEU A 90 0.35 4.10 9.07
CA LEU A 90 -0.09 5.24 9.89
C LEU A 90 0.92 5.63 11.00
N TYR A 91 1.89 4.79 11.29
CA TYR A 91 2.98 5.09 12.23
C TYR A 91 4.18 5.79 11.59
N GLY A 92 4.13 6.01 10.29
CA GLY A 92 5.15 6.79 9.58
C GLY A 92 6.48 6.06 9.42
N ALA A 93 7.56 6.81 9.50
CA ALA A 93 8.91 6.37 9.15
C ALA A 93 9.41 5.13 9.92
N GLN A 94 8.96 4.91 11.15
CA GLN A 94 9.38 3.74 11.95
C GLN A 94 8.92 2.41 11.36
N SER A 95 7.87 2.40 10.53
CA SER A 95 7.31 1.19 9.93
C SER A 95 7.97 0.80 8.60
N VAL A 96 8.77 1.68 8.01
CA VAL A 96 9.29 1.51 6.64
C VAL A 96 10.05 0.21 6.47
N GLU A 97 11.01 -0.08 7.35
CA GLU A 97 11.84 -1.29 7.22
C GLU A 97 11.00 -2.57 7.39
N ARG A 98 9.98 -2.54 8.26
CA ARG A 98 9.07 -3.69 8.40
C ARG A 98 8.16 -3.87 7.19
N LEU A 99 7.67 -2.78 6.59
CA LEU A 99 6.88 -2.83 5.36
C LEU A 99 7.71 -3.35 4.17
N VAL A 100 8.96 -2.92 4.05
CA VAL A 100 9.91 -3.45 3.06
C VAL A 100 10.14 -4.95 3.25
N ALA A 101 10.39 -5.38 4.50
CA ALA A 101 10.55 -6.80 4.81
C ALA A 101 9.29 -7.61 4.50
N LEU A 102 8.10 -7.10 4.84
CA LEU A 102 6.84 -7.75 4.53
C LEU A 102 6.62 -7.91 3.02
N PHE A 103 7.01 -6.92 2.22
CA PHE A 103 6.95 -7.04 0.75
C PHE A 103 7.84 -8.16 0.24
N ASP A 104 8.99 -8.38 0.87
CA ASP A 104 9.93 -9.45 0.53
C ASP A 104 9.42 -10.84 0.98
N GLU A 105 8.76 -10.91 2.13
CA GLU A 105 8.28 -12.14 2.77
C GLU A 105 6.95 -12.65 2.20
N ASN A 106 6.08 -11.76 1.71
CA ASN A 106 4.74 -12.12 1.24
C ASN A 106 4.57 -11.87 -0.27
N GLU A 107 4.24 -12.92 -1.02
CA GLU A 107 4.03 -12.85 -2.48
C GLU A 107 2.58 -12.54 -2.88
N HIS A 108 1.66 -12.46 -1.93
CA HIS A 108 0.26 -12.24 -2.24
C HIS A 108 0.02 -10.81 -2.76
N TRP A 109 -0.61 -10.70 -3.91
CA TRP A 109 -0.83 -9.43 -4.62
C TRP A 109 -1.47 -8.33 -3.76
N LEU A 110 -2.43 -8.69 -2.88
CA LEU A 110 -3.14 -7.73 -2.04
C LEU A 110 -2.21 -7.07 -1.02
N VAL A 111 -1.34 -7.86 -0.38
CA VAL A 111 -0.37 -7.36 0.60
C VAL A 111 0.67 -6.47 -0.10
N ARG A 112 1.24 -6.94 -1.21
CA ARG A 112 2.20 -6.17 -2.01
C ARG A 112 1.61 -4.86 -2.51
N ARG A 113 0.37 -4.89 -3.01
CA ARG A 113 -0.32 -3.68 -3.48
C ARG A 113 -0.57 -2.68 -2.34
N SER A 114 -0.98 -3.16 -1.16
CA SER A 114 -1.15 -2.30 0.02
C SER A 114 0.15 -1.60 0.39
N ILE A 115 1.27 -2.32 0.39
CA ILE A 115 2.59 -1.75 0.70
C ILE A 115 3.00 -0.70 -0.34
N LEU A 116 2.83 -0.99 -1.64
CA LEU A 116 3.13 -0.02 -2.72
C LEU A 116 2.27 1.24 -2.65
N ALA A 117 1.04 1.14 -2.12
CA ALA A 117 0.17 2.30 -1.93
C ALA A 117 0.57 3.17 -0.74
N ILE A 118 1.18 2.59 0.29
CA ILE A 118 1.50 3.28 1.55
C ILE A 118 2.91 3.89 1.52
N LEU A 119 3.89 3.17 1.00
CA LEU A 119 5.30 3.59 1.07
C LEU A 119 5.58 4.99 0.51
N PRO A 120 4.92 5.48 -0.56
CA PRO A 120 5.11 6.84 -1.05
C PRO A 120 4.85 7.92 0.02
N GLU A 121 3.84 7.71 0.88
CA GLU A 121 3.46 8.63 1.95
C GLU A 121 4.51 8.74 3.08
N LEU A 122 5.46 7.81 3.11
CA LEU A 122 6.45 7.72 4.19
C LEU A 122 7.77 8.47 3.89
N GLU A 123 7.87 9.11 2.72
CA GLU A 123 8.98 9.96 2.29
C GLU A 123 10.37 9.30 2.44
N ARG A 124 10.48 8.04 2.00
CA ARG A 124 11.72 7.25 2.01
C ARG A 124 12.07 6.78 0.59
N PRO A 125 12.60 7.68 -0.29
CA PRO A 125 12.75 7.40 -1.71
C PRO A 125 13.67 6.20 -2.01
N ARG A 126 14.68 5.92 -1.19
CA ARG A 126 15.56 4.76 -1.38
C ARG A 126 14.83 3.44 -1.10
N GLN A 127 14.04 3.38 -0.04
CA GLN A 127 13.23 2.21 0.31
C GLN A 127 12.10 2.02 -0.70
N LEU A 128 11.47 3.11 -1.12
CA LEU A 128 10.46 3.10 -2.16
C LEU A 128 11.01 2.57 -3.48
N LEU A 129 12.20 3.03 -3.90
CA LEU A 129 12.90 2.51 -5.09
C LEU A 129 13.13 1.00 -4.98
N LYS A 130 13.67 0.53 -3.84
CA LYS A 130 13.93 -0.90 -3.62
C LYS A 130 12.67 -1.75 -3.83
N VAL A 131 11.56 -1.37 -3.22
CA VAL A 131 10.29 -2.11 -3.33
C VAL A 131 9.70 -2.02 -4.73
N ALA A 132 9.76 -0.84 -5.35
CA ALA A 132 9.25 -0.64 -6.70
C ALA A 132 10.04 -1.46 -7.74
N LEU A 133 11.38 -1.52 -7.65
CA LEU A 133 12.20 -2.37 -8.52
C LEU A 133 11.82 -3.84 -8.38
N LYS A 134 11.63 -4.34 -7.16
CA LYS A 134 11.19 -5.72 -6.94
C LYS A 134 9.77 -5.97 -7.49
N ALA A 135 8.89 -4.99 -7.41
CA ALA A 135 7.55 -5.08 -7.98
C ALA A 135 7.55 -5.22 -9.51
N LEU A 136 8.57 -4.71 -10.22
CA LEU A 136 8.70 -4.89 -11.67
C LEU A 136 8.96 -6.34 -12.09
N GLU A 137 9.49 -7.16 -11.18
CA GLU A 137 9.82 -8.57 -11.38
C GLU A 137 8.68 -9.51 -10.97
N ASP A 138 7.54 -8.95 -10.50
CA ASP A 138 6.41 -9.73 -10.00
C ASP A 138 5.70 -10.50 -11.12
N GLN A 139 5.15 -11.66 -10.78
CA GLN A 139 4.34 -12.45 -11.72
C GLN A 139 2.94 -11.84 -11.94
N ASP A 140 2.43 -11.09 -10.96
CA ASP A 140 1.15 -10.39 -11.08
C ASP A 140 1.34 -9.04 -11.80
N LEU A 141 0.77 -8.94 -12.99
CA LEU A 141 0.83 -7.71 -13.80
C LEU A 141 0.24 -6.49 -13.08
N THR A 142 -0.66 -6.65 -12.12
CA THR A 142 -1.18 -5.54 -11.32
C THR A 142 -0.09 -4.97 -10.42
N ILE A 143 0.77 -5.83 -9.87
CA ILE A 143 1.91 -5.41 -9.04
C ILE A 143 2.99 -4.77 -9.91
N VAL A 144 3.28 -5.34 -11.09
CA VAL A 144 4.20 -4.70 -12.05
C VAL A 144 3.73 -3.28 -12.41
N GLN A 145 2.44 -3.10 -12.72
CA GLN A 145 1.88 -1.78 -13.04
C GLN A 145 1.94 -0.82 -11.85
N ALA A 146 1.67 -1.32 -10.64
CA ALA A 146 1.81 -0.53 -9.42
C ALA A 146 3.28 -0.12 -9.19
N GLY A 147 4.24 -1.02 -9.44
CA GLY A 147 5.68 -0.73 -9.41
C GLY A 147 6.07 0.39 -10.38
N ILE A 148 5.60 0.30 -11.64
CA ILE A 148 5.83 1.36 -12.66
C ILE A 148 5.27 2.70 -12.17
N SER A 149 4.05 2.73 -11.65
CA SER A 149 3.43 3.94 -11.12
C SER A 149 4.20 4.51 -9.91
N THR A 150 4.66 3.63 -9.03
CA THR A 150 5.45 3.99 -7.85
C THR A 150 6.81 4.59 -8.23
N LEU A 151 7.46 4.07 -9.28
CA LEU A 151 8.70 4.67 -9.80
C LEU A 151 8.47 6.10 -10.32
N GLY A 152 7.30 6.37 -10.92
CA GLY A 152 6.93 7.72 -11.33
C GLY A 152 6.86 8.73 -10.17
N MET A 153 6.58 8.27 -8.96
CA MET A 153 6.55 9.12 -7.76
C MET A 153 7.94 9.47 -7.21
N LEU A 154 9.01 8.93 -7.82
CA LEU A 154 10.40 9.19 -7.45
C LEU A 154 11.04 10.31 -8.25
N ALA A 155 10.33 10.95 -9.16
CA ALA A 155 10.76 12.18 -9.80
C ALA A 155 11.09 13.25 -8.76
N ASP A 156 12.05 14.11 -9.04
CA ASP A 156 12.54 15.16 -8.13
C ASP A 156 13.11 14.65 -6.80
N THR A 157 13.43 13.35 -6.69
CA THR A 157 14.04 12.76 -5.50
C THR A 157 15.48 12.31 -5.75
N VAL A 158 16.17 11.92 -4.69
CA VAL A 158 17.52 11.31 -4.80
C VAL A 158 17.54 9.98 -5.58
N ALA A 159 16.40 9.41 -5.88
CA ALA A 159 16.22 8.15 -6.60
C ALA A 159 15.77 8.35 -8.07
N GLU A 160 15.60 9.60 -8.52
CA GLU A 160 15.03 9.94 -9.82
C GLU A 160 15.73 9.24 -11.00
N ALA A 161 17.06 9.34 -11.08
CA ALA A 161 17.82 8.78 -12.18
C ALA A 161 17.66 7.24 -12.26
N ALA A 162 17.74 6.56 -11.13
CA ALA A 162 17.57 5.11 -11.06
C ALA A 162 16.12 4.68 -11.37
N ALA A 163 15.14 5.47 -10.94
CA ALA A 163 13.74 5.22 -11.26
C ALA A 163 13.47 5.34 -12.76
N LEU A 164 13.97 6.40 -13.40
CA LEU A 164 13.82 6.57 -14.85
C LEU A 164 14.51 5.45 -15.63
N GLU A 165 15.75 5.09 -15.25
CA GLU A 165 16.48 3.99 -15.88
C GLU A 165 15.68 2.67 -15.83
N ALA A 166 15.05 2.36 -14.70
CA ALA A 166 14.24 1.16 -14.54
C ALA A 166 12.92 1.20 -15.32
N LEU A 167 12.37 2.39 -15.59
CA LEU A 167 11.14 2.58 -16.36
C LEU A 167 11.33 2.39 -17.86
N LEU A 168 12.44 2.86 -18.43
CA LEU A 168 12.65 2.91 -19.90
C LEU A 168 12.50 1.55 -20.61
N PRO A 169 12.92 0.40 -20.08
CA PRO A 169 12.70 -0.90 -20.71
C PRO A 169 11.24 -1.23 -20.99
N PHE A 170 10.29 -0.66 -20.23
CA PHE A 170 8.84 -0.88 -20.41
C PHE A 170 8.28 -0.24 -21.69
N LEU A 171 9.03 0.60 -22.40
CA LEU A 171 8.69 1.03 -23.76
C LEU A 171 8.46 -0.16 -24.70
N ARG A 172 9.15 -1.27 -24.47
CA ARG A 172 9.08 -2.50 -25.29
C ARG A 172 8.21 -3.58 -24.66
N SER A 173 7.50 -3.28 -23.58
CA SER A 173 6.62 -4.26 -22.93
C SER A 173 5.53 -4.72 -23.90
N GLU A 174 5.28 -6.03 -23.96
CA GLU A 174 4.15 -6.60 -24.74
C GLU A 174 2.80 -6.14 -24.18
N SER A 175 2.73 -5.90 -22.87
CA SER A 175 1.52 -5.43 -22.19
C SER A 175 1.27 -3.94 -22.49
N TRP A 176 0.23 -3.64 -23.27
CA TRP A 176 -0.21 -2.26 -23.47
C TRP A 176 -0.55 -1.54 -22.13
N ARG A 177 -0.99 -2.28 -21.11
CA ARG A 177 -1.27 -1.71 -19.78
C ARG A 177 0.01 -1.23 -19.10
N SER A 178 1.10 -1.99 -19.22
CA SER A 178 2.41 -1.58 -18.69
C SER A 178 2.96 -0.37 -19.44
N ARG A 179 2.81 -0.33 -20.79
CA ARG A 179 3.18 0.84 -21.58
C ARG A 179 2.32 2.07 -21.24
N MET A 180 1.03 1.87 -20.95
CA MET A 180 0.15 2.95 -20.50
C MET A 180 0.56 3.47 -19.10
N ALA A 181 0.86 2.57 -18.16
CA ALA A 181 1.37 2.95 -16.84
C ALA A 181 2.70 3.71 -16.96
N LEU A 182 3.57 3.26 -17.85
CA LEU A 182 4.81 3.97 -18.19
C LEU A 182 4.55 5.39 -18.69
N ALA A 183 3.57 5.59 -19.61
CA ALA A 183 3.22 6.90 -20.11
C ALA A 183 2.82 7.86 -18.98
N TYR A 184 2.02 7.38 -18.03
CA TYR A 184 1.68 8.18 -16.86
C TYR A 184 2.89 8.47 -15.95
N ALA A 185 3.72 7.47 -15.67
CA ALA A 185 4.89 7.62 -14.80
C ALA A 185 5.91 8.63 -15.37
N LEU A 186 6.18 8.57 -16.69
CA LEU A 186 7.17 9.44 -17.36
C LEU A 186 6.81 10.92 -17.31
N LYS A 187 5.55 11.27 -17.16
CA LYS A 187 5.10 12.67 -17.07
C LYS A 187 5.64 13.42 -15.85
N SER A 188 5.97 12.70 -14.79
CA SER A 188 6.53 13.30 -13.59
C SER A 188 7.99 13.72 -13.74
N PHE A 189 8.72 13.22 -14.76
CA PHE A 189 10.15 13.46 -14.92
C PHE A 189 10.40 14.62 -15.90
N ASP A 190 11.10 15.66 -15.44
CA ASP A 190 11.58 16.75 -16.32
C ASP A 190 12.97 16.44 -16.91
N LEU A 191 13.11 15.27 -17.53
CA LEU A 191 14.35 14.78 -18.12
C LEU A 191 14.17 14.50 -19.62
N GLU A 192 15.21 14.77 -20.43
CA GLU A 192 15.16 14.58 -21.89
C GLU A 192 14.83 13.14 -22.28
N ALA A 193 15.35 12.16 -21.55
CA ALA A 193 15.05 10.76 -21.81
C ALA A 193 13.56 10.42 -21.59
N ALA A 194 12.91 11.02 -20.58
CA ALA A 194 11.48 10.85 -20.34
C ALA A 194 10.65 11.51 -21.45
N ARG A 195 11.01 12.72 -21.86
CA ARG A 195 10.37 13.44 -22.99
C ARG A 195 10.47 12.65 -24.29
N THR A 196 11.64 12.08 -24.58
CA THR A 196 11.88 11.24 -25.76
C THR A 196 11.02 9.98 -25.73
N ALA A 197 10.96 9.29 -24.59
CA ALA A 197 10.16 8.10 -24.39
C ALA A 197 8.64 8.40 -24.54
N LEU A 198 8.14 9.50 -23.98
CA LEU A 198 6.77 9.97 -24.17
C LEU A 198 6.45 10.26 -25.65
N ALA A 199 7.38 10.89 -26.37
CA ALA A 199 7.21 11.16 -27.80
C ALA A 199 7.09 9.85 -28.63
N GLU A 200 7.75 8.77 -28.22
CA GLU A 200 7.60 7.45 -28.80
C GLU A 200 6.21 6.86 -28.46
N LEU A 201 5.77 6.88 -27.20
CA LEU A 201 4.48 6.36 -26.76
C LEU A 201 3.28 7.07 -27.40
N ARG A 202 3.41 8.32 -27.84
CA ARG A 202 2.40 9.03 -28.64
C ARG A 202 2.14 8.38 -30.01
N ARG A 203 3.02 7.47 -30.44
CA ARG A 203 2.90 6.69 -31.69
C ARG A 203 2.67 5.21 -31.43
N ASP A 204 2.29 4.84 -30.19
CA ASP A 204 2.02 3.44 -29.82
C ASP A 204 0.89 2.85 -30.67
N SER A 205 0.98 1.55 -30.93
CA SER A 205 -0.06 0.82 -31.67
C SER A 205 -1.41 0.74 -30.91
N HIS A 206 -1.39 0.94 -29.59
CA HIS A 206 -2.59 0.84 -28.75
C HIS A 206 -3.12 2.22 -28.37
N HIS A 207 -4.36 2.53 -28.77
CA HIS A 207 -4.97 3.86 -28.59
C HIS A 207 -4.99 4.38 -27.14
N LYS A 208 -5.12 3.49 -26.11
CA LYS A 208 -5.08 3.91 -24.69
C LYS A 208 -3.69 4.38 -24.26
N VAL A 209 -2.63 3.82 -24.84
CA VAL A 209 -1.25 4.27 -24.58
C VAL A 209 -1.04 5.64 -25.20
N VAL A 210 -1.49 5.82 -26.44
CA VAL A 210 -1.45 7.13 -27.12
C VAL A 210 -2.23 8.18 -26.32
N ALA A 211 -3.45 7.85 -25.87
CA ALA A 211 -4.26 8.76 -25.07
C ALA A 211 -3.53 9.15 -23.76
N ALA A 212 -2.99 8.18 -23.03
CA ALA A 212 -2.20 8.44 -21.83
C ALA A 212 -1.00 9.35 -22.09
N ALA A 213 -0.27 9.15 -23.18
CA ALA A 213 0.91 9.96 -23.54
C ALA A 213 0.58 11.38 -24.07
N LEU A 214 -0.69 11.63 -24.46
CA LEU A 214 -1.15 12.93 -24.98
C LEU A 214 -1.93 13.75 -23.95
N GLU A 215 -2.36 13.16 -22.85
CA GLU A 215 -3.29 13.78 -21.90
C GLU A 215 -2.84 15.16 -21.39
N ASP A 216 -1.53 15.36 -21.16
CA ASP A 216 -0.98 16.64 -20.69
C ASP A 216 -0.95 17.74 -21.77
N LEU A 217 -1.18 17.37 -23.03
CA LEU A 217 -1.25 18.33 -24.15
C LEU A 217 -2.68 18.85 -24.37
N LEU A 218 -3.66 18.28 -23.65
CA LEU A 218 -5.02 18.78 -23.69
C LEU A 218 -5.16 19.96 -22.72
N PRO A 219 -5.87 21.04 -23.08
CA PRO A 219 -6.13 22.12 -22.16
C PRO A 219 -6.91 21.58 -20.95
N ALA A 220 -6.53 22.01 -19.73
CA ALA A 220 -7.32 21.77 -18.54
C ALA A 220 -8.69 22.48 -18.72
N GLU A 221 -9.79 21.76 -18.52
CA GLU A 221 -11.13 22.32 -18.53
C GLU A 221 -11.36 23.24 -17.31
#